data_5538bbe6e9b54389ac6a9197e7fb7b3c
#
_entry.id   5538bbe6e9b54389ac6a9197e7fb7b3c
#
_cell.length_a   1.000
_cell.length_b   1.000
_cell.length_c   1.000
_cell.angle_alpha   90.00
_cell.angle_beta   90.00
_cell.angle_gamma   90.00
#
_symmetry.space_group_name_H-M   'P 1'
#
loop_
_entity.id
_entity.type
_entity.pdbx_description
1 polymer ?
#
loop_
_entity_poly.entity_id
_entity_poly.type
_entity_poly.pdbx_seq_one_letter_code
_entity_poly.pdbx_strand_id
1 'polypeptide(L)'
;MKKYRLIICLFLLFTLMLACSGKAHHRRVASAPRYKPALNLMGYTIQAGAFRNVENAVRLTERLKINHGLDATYFLADDKFFKVRFGNFSTKDLAKKRALELIDAKVIEEFYIVRPEDYSVARQKQYGTDYLRESIVTTARDFLGVPYLWGGASPDDGFDCSGLTMTVYQLNGLNLPRNSRKQYAVGNAIEKNELQKGDLVFFADRGNHHVSHVGIYVGDNQFIHASSQGNEIRIDHLSSDYFTRQYVGARTYL
;
A
#
# COMPACT_ATOMS: atom_id res chain seq x y z
N MET A 1 -38.24 -78.64 -11.35
CA MET A 1 -38.03 -77.83 -10.20
C MET A 1 -36.59 -77.26 -10.07
N LYS A 2 -35.61 -77.70 -10.85
CA LYS A 2 -34.20 -77.19 -10.77
C LYS A 2 -33.94 -75.96 -11.63
N LYS A 3 -34.77 -75.61 -12.66
CA LYS A 3 -34.54 -74.50 -13.57
C LYS A 3 -34.96 -73.13 -13.00
N TYR A 4 -35.88 -73.08 -12.06
CA TYR A 4 -36.34 -71.83 -11.47
C TYR A 4 -35.46 -71.30 -10.32
N ARG A 5 -34.64 -72.13 -9.71
CA ARG A 5 -33.70 -71.74 -8.65
C ARG A 5 -32.50 -70.93 -9.20
N LEU A 6 -32.13 -71.13 -10.47
CA LEU A 6 -31.01 -70.44 -11.10
C LEU A 6 -31.38 -69.03 -11.57
N ILE A 7 -32.65 -68.82 -11.95
CA ILE A 7 -33.14 -67.52 -12.42
C ILE A 7 -33.34 -66.52 -11.25
N ILE A 8 -33.74 -67.02 -10.06
CA ILE A 8 -33.93 -66.22 -8.88
C ILE A 8 -32.58 -65.73 -8.31
N CYS A 9 -31.51 -66.51 -8.39
CA CYS A 9 -30.18 -66.10 -7.97
C CYS A 9 -29.53 -65.05 -8.90
N LEU A 10 -29.85 -65.10 -10.21
CA LEU A 10 -29.34 -64.03 -11.14
C LEU A 10 -30.06 -62.69 -10.99
N PHE A 11 -31.34 -62.70 -10.59
CA PHE A 11 -32.09 -61.42 -10.36
C PHE A 11 -31.69 -60.75 -9.04
N LEU A 12 -31.28 -61.49 -8.02
CA LEU A 12 -30.81 -60.96 -6.75
C LEU A 12 -29.38 -60.37 -6.84
N LEU A 13 -28.55 -60.83 -7.79
CA LEU A 13 -27.23 -60.27 -8.03
C LEU A 13 -27.26 -58.97 -8.87
N PHE A 14 -28.33 -58.72 -9.63
CA PHE A 14 -28.45 -57.52 -10.45
C PHE A 14 -29.01 -56.32 -9.68
N THR A 15 -29.68 -56.50 -8.54
CA THR A 15 -30.22 -55.42 -7.70
C THR A 15 -29.20 -54.85 -6.71
N LEU A 16 -28.03 -55.47 -6.53
CA LEU A 16 -27.01 -54.98 -5.61
C LEU A 16 -25.96 -54.03 -6.26
N MET A 17 -25.99 -53.83 -7.58
CA MET A 17 -25.05 -53.00 -8.30
C MET A 17 -25.54 -51.57 -8.60
N LEU A 18 -26.74 -51.18 -8.14
CA LEU A 18 -27.30 -49.83 -8.40
C LEU A 18 -27.28 -48.90 -7.21
N ALA A 19 -26.51 -49.18 -6.15
CA ALA A 19 -26.49 -48.34 -4.96
C ALA A 19 -25.07 -47.90 -4.54
N CYS A 20 -24.26 -47.42 -5.50
CA CYS A 20 -23.03 -46.67 -5.17
C CYS A 20 -22.66 -45.66 -6.26
N SER A 21 -23.63 -44.76 -6.61
CA SER A 21 -23.32 -43.49 -7.26
C SER A 21 -23.39 -42.39 -6.21
N GLY A 22 -22.54 -42.47 -5.20
CA GLY A 22 -22.25 -41.40 -4.28
C GLY A 22 -21.54 -40.29 -5.04
N LYS A 23 -22.27 -39.23 -5.41
CA LYS A 23 -21.63 -37.96 -5.81
C LYS A 23 -20.72 -37.56 -4.67
N ALA A 24 -19.42 -37.75 -4.83
CA ALA A 24 -18.41 -37.13 -3.96
C ALA A 24 -18.61 -35.62 -4.06
N HIS A 25 -19.33 -35.05 -3.09
CA HIS A 25 -19.29 -33.61 -2.84
C HIS A 25 -17.84 -33.30 -2.39
N HIS A 26 -17.00 -32.91 -3.34
CA HIS A 26 -15.78 -32.21 -3.02
C HIS A 26 -16.19 -30.92 -2.27
N ARG A 27 -16.31 -31.04 -0.95
CA ARG A 27 -16.32 -29.90 -0.06
C ARG A 27 -14.99 -29.18 -0.32
N ARG A 28 -15.01 -28.10 -1.12
CA ARG A 28 -13.89 -27.16 -1.16
C ARG A 28 -13.68 -26.73 0.29
N VAL A 29 -12.65 -27.28 0.91
CA VAL A 29 -12.15 -26.75 2.18
C VAL A 29 -11.67 -25.36 1.80
N ALA A 30 -12.47 -24.35 2.18
CA ALA A 30 -12.03 -22.96 2.09
C ALA A 30 -10.71 -22.91 2.86
N SER A 31 -9.61 -22.68 2.18
CA SER A 31 -8.33 -22.45 2.83
C SER A 31 -8.55 -21.31 3.83
N ALA A 32 -8.29 -21.57 5.11
CA ALA A 32 -8.34 -20.55 6.13
C ALA A 32 -7.54 -19.33 5.61
N PRO A 33 -8.05 -18.09 5.76
CA PRO A 33 -7.34 -16.91 5.34
C PRO A 33 -5.96 -16.94 6.01
N ARG A 34 -4.90 -17.01 5.21
CA ARG A 34 -3.53 -16.91 5.73
C ARG A 34 -3.40 -15.50 6.29
N TYR A 35 -3.46 -15.40 7.61
CA TYR A 35 -3.17 -14.15 8.30
C TYR A 35 -1.78 -13.68 7.85
N LYS A 36 -1.72 -12.56 7.16
CA LYS A 36 -0.47 -11.88 6.86
C LYS A 36 -0.18 -10.93 8.02
N PRO A 37 1.07 -10.82 8.47
CA PRO A 37 1.40 -9.87 9.52
C PRO A 37 1.00 -8.46 9.07
N ALA A 38 0.46 -7.68 10.00
CA ALA A 38 0.20 -6.27 9.79
C ALA A 38 1.49 -5.55 9.37
N LEU A 39 1.36 -4.45 8.60
CA LEU A 39 2.52 -3.61 8.30
C LEU A 39 3.21 -3.16 9.58
N ASN A 40 4.54 -3.11 9.55
CA ASN A 40 5.28 -2.43 10.58
C ASN A 40 4.86 -0.96 10.60
N LEU A 41 4.76 -0.39 11.80
CA LEU A 41 4.53 1.04 11.96
C LEU A 41 5.85 1.80 11.76
N MET A 42 5.72 3.07 11.39
CA MET A 42 6.84 3.99 11.43
C MET A 42 7.28 4.22 12.88
N GLY A 43 8.59 4.24 13.08
CA GLY A 43 9.19 4.67 14.34
C GLY A 43 9.31 6.20 14.43
N TYR A 44 10.37 6.64 15.04
CA TYR A 44 10.68 8.06 15.18
C TYR A 44 11.29 8.62 13.89
N THR A 45 10.86 9.80 13.48
CA THR A 45 11.32 10.48 12.26
C THR A 45 11.84 11.86 12.62
N ILE A 46 12.89 12.34 11.94
CA ILE A 46 13.41 13.70 12.12
C ILE A 46 12.69 14.62 11.15
N GLN A 47 12.02 15.66 11.65
CA GLN A 47 11.54 16.79 10.89
C GLN A 47 12.58 17.91 10.99
N ALA A 48 13.22 18.25 9.86
CA ALA A 48 14.36 19.18 9.80
C ALA A 48 13.96 20.62 9.43
N GLY A 49 12.66 20.87 9.21
CA GLY A 49 12.15 22.20 8.91
C GLY A 49 10.66 22.21 8.67
N ALA A 50 10.07 23.41 8.75
CA ALA A 50 8.69 23.69 8.39
C ALA A 50 8.64 25.10 7.73
N PHE A 51 8.16 25.17 6.50
CA PHE A 51 8.26 26.36 5.66
C PHE A 51 6.90 26.78 5.12
N ARG A 52 6.63 28.08 5.03
CA ARG A 52 5.45 28.61 4.32
C ARG A 52 5.63 28.57 2.81
N ASN A 53 6.88 28.65 2.36
CA ASN A 53 7.24 28.68 0.96
C ASN A 53 7.82 27.30 0.56
N VAL A 54 7.29 26.72 -0.52
CA VAL A 54 7.69 25.38 -1.00
C VAL A 54 9.14 25.32 -1.47
N GLU A 55 9.67 26.41 -2.06
CA GLU A 55 11.06 26.46 -2.56
C GLU A 55 12.07 26.28 -1.41
N ASN A 56 11.74 26.72 -0.18
CA ASN A 56 12.59 26.48 0.98
C ASN A 56 12.61 24.99 1.38
N ALA A 57 11.46 24.33 1.32
CA ALA A 57 11.37 22.90 1.57
C ALA A 57 12.11 22.10 0.49
N VAL A 58 11.95 22.45 -0.78
CA VAL A 58 12.67 21.85 -1.92
C VAL A 58 14.19 21.97 -1.70
N ARG A 59 14.71 23.18 -1.48
CA ARG A 59 16.16 23.39 -1.26
C ARG A 59 16.71 22.59 -0.09
N LEU A 60 15.97 22.52 1.03
CA LEU A 60 16.41 21.72 2.16
C LEU A 60 16.41 20.23 1.81
N THR A 61 15.36 19.72 1.17
CA THR A 61 15.22 18.32 0.76
C THR A 61 16.35 17.91 -0.20
N GLU A 62 16.61 18.70 -1.26
CA GLU A 62 17.71 18.45 -2.20
C GLU A 62 19.07 18.44 -1.50
N ARG A 63 19.35 19.43 -0.62
CA ARG A 63 20.59 19.49 0.15
C ARG A 63 20.80 18.24 0.99
N LEU A 64 19.74 17.77 1.70
CA LEU A 64 19.80 16.57 2.53
C LEU A 64 20.06 15.31 1.69
N LYS A 65 19.43 15.18 0.52
CA LYS A 65 19.58 14.06 -0.38
C LYS A 65 20.94 14.04 -1.08
N ILE A 66 21.26 15.11 -1.79
CA ILE A 66 22.44 15.16 -2.69
C ILE A 66 23.73 15.22 -1.88
N ASN A 67 23.81 16.11 -0.87
CA ASN A 67 25.05 16.33 -0.15
C ASN A 67 25.27 15.40 1.03
N HIS A 68 24.21 14.78 1.57
CA HIS A 68 24.29 13.99 2.80
C HIS A 68 23.71 12.58 2.66
N GLY A 69 23.18 12.20 1.49
CA GLY A 69 22.63 10.86 1.23
C GLY A 69 21.45 10.50 2.13
N LEU A 70 20.73 11.49 2.65
CA LEU A 70 19.56 11.29 3.50
C LEU A 70 18.31 11.13 2.63
N ASP A 71 17.53 10.09 2.88
CA ASP A 71 16.26 9.85 2.18
C ASP A 71 15.18 10.80 2.74
N ALA A 72 15.26 12.07 2.33
CA ALA A 72 14.37 13.14 2.76
C ALA A 72 13.21 13.33 1.77
N THR A 73 12.06 13.72 2.31
CA THR A 73 10.88 14.13 1.53
C THR A 73 10.23 15.34 2.19
N TYR A 74 9.53 16.14 1.40
CA TYR A 74 8.65 17.17 1.95
C TYR A 74 7.19 16.89 1.59
N PHE A 75 6.27 17.49 2.34
CA PHE A 75 4.84 17.39 2.13
C PHE A 75 4.13 18.62 2.72
N LEU A 76 2.96 18.94 2.20
CA LEU A 76 2.09 19.97 2.77
C LEU A 76 1.33 19.37 3.96
N ALA A 77 1.48 19.94 5.15
CA ALA A 77 0.76 19.52 6.34
C ALA A 77 -0.55 20.30 6.53
N ASP A 78 -1.45 19.82 7.38
CA ASP A 78 -2.76 20.44 7.67
C ASP A 78 -2.64 21.89 8.12
N ASP A 79 -1.55 22.24 8.83
CA ASP A 79 -1.23 23.58 9.29
C ASP A 79 -0.70 24.52 8.18
N LYS A 80 -0.75 24.05 6.92
CA LYS A 80 -0.30 24.77 5.71
C LYS A 80 1.19 25.11 5.67
N PHE A 81 2.02 24.34 6.39
CA PHE A 81 3.46 24.38 6.25
C PHE A 81 3.97 23.19 5.43
N PHE A 82 4.96 23.45 4.60
CA PHE A 82 5.75 22.40 3.94
C PHE A 82 6.78 21.88 4.94
N LYS A 83 6.60 20.64 5.38
CA LYS A 83 7.46 19.99 6.38
C LYS A 83 8.43 19.03 5.69
N VAL A 84 9.70 19.11 6.05
CA VAL A 84 10.75 18.22 5.52
C VAL A 84 11.05 17.14 6.56
N ARG A 85 10.94 15.86 6.18
CA ARG A 85 11.17 14.71 7.07
C ARG A 85 12.10 13.69 6.44
N PHE A 86 12.84 12.96 7.30
CA PHE A 86 13.67 11.83 6.91
C PHE A 86 13.90 10.86 8.07
N GLY A 87 14.31 9.64 7.71
CA GLY A 87 14.67 8.58 8.64
C GLY A 87 13.48 7.84 9.24
N ASN A 88 13.76 6.67 9.81
CA ASN A 88 12.82 5.82 10.53
C ASN A 88 13.61 5.10 11.64
N PHE A 89 13.61 5.68 12.84
CA PHE A 89 14.42 5.23 13.97
C PHE A 89 13.60 4.42 14.96
N SER A 90 14.18 3.36 15.49
CA SER A 90 13.50 2.49 16.45
C SER A 90 13.27 3.14 17.81
N THR A 91 14.07 4.14 18.18
CA THR A 91 13.96 4.85 19.47
C THR A 91 14.10 6.37 19.27
N LYS A 92 13.50 7.13 20.20
CA LYS A 92 13.63 8.60 20.27
C LYS A 92 15.08 9.04 20.41
N ASP A 93 15.87 8.31 21.20
CA ASP A 93 17.27 8.66 21.48
C ASP A 93 18.14 8.50 20.24
N LEU A 94 17.93 7.46 19.43
CA LEU A 94 18.61 7.30 18.15
C LEU A 94 18.27 8.43 17.18
N ALA A 95 17.00 8.78 17.05
CA ALA A 95 16.58 9.92 16.23
C ALA A 95 17.19 11.23 16.73
N LYS A 96 17.15 11.48 18.05
CA LYS A 96 17.73 12.68 18.68
C LYS A 96 19.24 12.76 18.49
N LYS A 97 19.95 11.64 18.71
CA LYS A 97 21.41 11.57 18.49
C LYS A 97 21.76 11.94 17.06
N ARG A 98 21.06 11.34 16.08
CA ARG A 98 21.29 11.64 14.67
C ARG A 98 21.00 13.11 14.33
N ALA A 99 19.92 13.67 14.87
CA ALA A 99 19.58 15.08 14.66
C ALA A 99 20.67 16.04 15.21
N LEU A 100 21.20 15.76 16.42
CA LEU A 100 22.27 16.56 17.02
C LEU A 100 23.57 16.48 16.20
N GLU A 101 23.95 15.30 15.69
CA GLU A 101 25.10 15.16 14.79
C GLU A 101 24.96 16.04 13.53
N LEU A 102 23.73 16.15 12.98
CA LEU A 102 23.44 16.98 11.81
C LEU A 102 23.42 18.49 12.15
N ILE A 103 23.01 18.88 13.35
CA ILE A 103 23.15 20.27 13.87
C ILE A 103 24.63 20.62 14.01
N ASP A 104 25.43 19.79 14.68
CA ASP A 104 26.87 20.02 14.89
C ASP A 104 27.63 20.14 13.57
N ALA A 105 27.24 19.32 12.57
CA ALA A 105 27.76 19.37 11.22
C ALA A 105 27.19 20.52 10.36
N LYS A 106 26.30 21.36 10.90
CA LYS A 106 25.62 22.49 10.23
C LYS A 106 24.81 22.07 8.97
N VAL A 107 24.33 20.82 8.98
CA VAL A 107 23.49 20.24 7.91
C VAL A 107 22.05 20.72 8.05
N ILE A 108 21.54 20.74 9.27
CA ILE A 108 20.23 21.28 9.64
C ILE A 108 20.39 22.35 10.73
N GLU A 109 19.46 23.30 10.80
CA GLU A 109 19.48 24.39 11.76
C GLU A 109 18.63 24.09 12.99
N GLU A 110 17.55 23.34 12.81
CA GLU A 110 16.60 22.94 13.83
C GLU A 110 16.03 21.56 13.54
N PHE A 111 15.44 20.95 14.53
CA PHE A 111 14.71 19.69 14.34
C PHE A 111 13.57 19.51 15.33
N TYR A 112 12.60 18.70 14.91
CA TYR A 112 11.57 18.13 15.75
C TYR A 112 11.57 16.60 15.56
N ILE A 113 11.42 15.86 16.67
CA ILE A 113 11.29 14.39 16.59
C ILE A 113 9.82 14.04 16.53
N VAL A 114 9.39 13.59 15.34
CA VAL A 114 8.06 13.04 15.11
C VAL A 114 7.99 11.67 15.78
N ARG A 115 7.05 11.49 16.69
CA ARG A 115 6.88 10.25 17.45
C ARG A 115 5.86 9.34 16.77
N PRO A 116 5.87 8.03 17.04
CA PRO A 116 4.84 7.10 16.55
C PRO A 116 3.40 7.56 16.83
N GLU A 117 3.18 8.22 17.99
CA GLU A 117 1.87 8.73 18.41
C GLU A 117 1.39 9.95 17.61
N ASP A 118 2.29 10.63 16.91
CA ASP A 118 1.98 11.83 16.14
C ASP A 118 1.40 11.49 14.75
N TYR A 119 1.47 10.23 14.31
CA TYR A 119 0.94 9.77 13.02
C TYR A 119 -0.57 9.47 13.06
N SER A 120 -1.21 9.57 11.90
CA SER A 120 -2.64 9.29 11.74
C SER A 120 -3.02 7.87 12.18
N VAL A 121 -2.16 6.88 11.92
CA VAL A 121 -2.40 5.48 12.33
C VAL A 121 -2.54 5.32 13.84
N ALA A 122 -1.80 6.08 14.64
CA ALA A 122 -1.91 6.02 16.10
C ALA A 122 -3.25 6.55 16.61
N ARG A 123 -3.88 7.46 15.86
CA ARG A 123 -5.16 8.06 16.19
C ARG A 123 -6.37 7.21 15.74
N GLN A 124 -6.11 6.13 14.99
CA GLN A 124 -7.16 5.20 14.53
C GLN A 124 -8.01 4.65 15.68
N LYS A 125 -7.42 4.37 16.85
CA LYS A 125 -8.14 3.89 18.04
C LYS A 125 -9.16 4.90 18.55
N GLN A 126 -8.90 6.20 18.39
CA GLN A 126 -9.76 7.27 18.88
C GLN A 126 -10.81 7.69 17.86
N TYR A 127 -10.45 7.79 16.58
CA TYR A 127 -11.28 8.37 15.52
C TYR A 127 -11.82 7.34 14.52
N GLY A 128 -11.47 6.06 14.66
CA GLY A 128 -11.91 4.99 13.76
C GLY A 128 -11.03 4.82 12.53
N THR A 129 -11.27 3.72 11.79
CA THR A 129 -10.51 3.38 10.58
C THR A 129 -10.78 4.36 9.44
N ASP A 130 -12.00 4.90 9.35
CA ASP A 130 -12.36 5.88 8.31
C ASP A 130 -11.52 7.15 8.39
N TYR A 131 -11.18 7.61 9.59
CA TYR A 131 -10.24 8.72 9.77
C TYR A 131 -8.87 8.45 9.14
N LEU A 132 -8.31 7.25 9.37
CA LEU A 132 -7.02 6.88 8.78
C LEU A 132 -7.12 6.76 7.25
N ARG A 133 -8.20 6.18 6.74
CA ARG A 133 -8.47 6.07 5.30
C ARG A 133 -8.55 7.44 4.62
N GLU A 134 -9.28 8.38 5.20
CA GLU A 134 -9.34 9.76 4.69
C GLU A 134 -7.99 10.47 4.79
N SER A 135 -7.22 10.27 5.86
CA SER A 135 -5.88 10.83 6.00
C SER A 135 -4.93 10.36 4.89
N ILE A 136 -4.98 9.06 4.53
CA ILE A 136 -4.21 8.49 3.43
C ILE A 136 -4.60 9.13 2.09
N VAL A 137 -5.91 9.25 1.83
CA VAL A 137 -6.42 9.85 0.59
C VAL A 137 -6.05 11.34 0.50
N THR A 138 -6.19 12.08 1.59
CA THR A 138 -5.80 13.50 1.66
C THR A 138 -4.31 13.66 1.34
N THR A 139 -3.44 12.89 2.02
CA THR A 139 -1.99 12.90 1.75
C THR A 139 -1.68 12.55 0.28
N ALA A 140 -2.40 11.60 -0.33
CA ALA A 140 -2.20 11.25 -1.73
C ALA A 140 -2.60 12.38 -2.68
N ARG A 141 -3.68 13.11 -2.36
CA ARG A 141 -4.17 14.27 -3.15
C ARG A 141 -3.20 15.44 -3.13
N ASP A 142 -2.44 15.65 -2.05
CA ASP A 142 -1.45 16.72 -1.95
C ASP A 142 -0.28 16.57 -2.95
N PHE A 143 -0.11 15.38 -3.52
CA PHE A 143 0.90 15.09 -4.55
C PHE A 143 0.37 15.12 -5.99
N LEU A 144 -0.91 15.45 -6.23
CA LEU A 144 -1.45 15.54 -7.60
C LEU A 144 -0.66 16.56 -8.42
N GLY A 145 -0.34 16.20 -9.67
CA GLY A 145 0.45 17.03 -10.60
C GLY A 145 1.96 16.93 -10.42
N VAL A 146 2.46 16.25 -9.37
CA VAL A 146 3.91 16.01 -9.22
C VAL A 146 4.38 15.08 -10.35
N PRO A 147 5.54 15.38 -11.00
CA PRO A 147 6.05 14.59 -12.11
C PRO A 147 6.32 13.12 -11.76
N TYR A 148 6.18 12.25 -12.76
CA TYR A 148 6.65 10.87 -12.68
C TYR A 148 8.17 10.82 -12.85
N LEU A 149 8.82 10.07 -11.94
CA LEU A 149 10.25 9.72 -12.09
C LEU A 149 10.44 8.26 -11.71
N TRP A 150 11.04 7.46 -12.58
CA TRP A 150 11.39 6.08 -12.27
C TRP A 150 12.35 6.02 -11.07
N GLY A 151 11.98 5.27 -10.03
CA GLY A 151 12.77 5.20 -8.80
C GLY A 151 12.53 6.35 -7.82
N GLY A 152 11.74 7.35 -8.19
CA GLY A 152 11.44 8.50 -7.35
C GLY A 152 10.51 8.19 -6.17
N ALA A 153 10.68 8.92 -5.07
CA ALA A 153 9.88 8.79 -3.85
C ALA A 153 9.74 10.12 -3.09
N SER A 154 9.91 11.25 -3.78
CA SER A 154 9.86 12.57 -3.18
C SER A 154 9.35 13.58 -4.21
N PRO A 155 8.58 14.61 -3.82
CA PRO A 155 7.98 15.55 -4.77
C PRO A 155 8.99 16.48 -5.47
N ASP A 156 10.21 16.66 -4.95
CA ASP A 156 11.27 17.44 -5.58
C ASP A 156 11.85 16.77 -6.83
N ASP A 157 12.01 15.44 -6.79
CA ASP A 157 12.50 14.68 -7.95
C ASP A 157 11.34 14.13 -8.79
N GLY A 158 10.25 13.79 -8.15
CA GLY A 158 9.12 13.06 -8.71
C GLY A 158 8.91 11.70 -8.05
N PHE A 159 7.87 10.98 -8.47
CA PHE A 159 7.51 9.67 -7.91
C PHE A 159 7.40 8.59 -9.00
N ASP A 160 7.81 7.37 -8.68
CA ASP A 160 7.23 6.20 -9.34
C ASP A 160 5.96 5.73 -8.60
N CYS A 161 5.23 4.79 -9.16
CA CYS A 161 3.95 4.31 -8.62
C CYS A 161 4.07 3.77 -7.18
N SER A 162 5.09 2.98 -6.90
CA SER A 162 5.33 2.39 -5.59
C SER A 162 6.02 3.33 -4.61
N GLY A 163 6.80 4.28 -5.10
CA GLY A 163 7.36 5.37 -4.31
C GLY A 163 6.27 6.29 -3.76
N LEU A 164 5.31 6.66 -4.59
CA LEU A 164 4.14 7.42 -4.16
C LEU A 164 3.39 6.69 -3.04
N THR A 165 2.99 5.44 -3.27
CA THR A 165 2.21 4.69 -2.27
C THR A 165 3.00 4.49 -0.98
N MET A 166 4.31 4.20 -1.05
CA MET A 166 5.18 4.09 0.11
C MET A 166 5.21 5.40 0.91
N THR A 167 5.48 6.52 0.25
CA THR A 167 5.59 7.83 0.90
C THR A 167 4.28 8.24 1.56
N VAL A 168 3.14 8.09 0.88
CA VAL A 168 1.81 8.39 1.43
C VAL A 168 1.54 7.57 2.69
N TYR A 169 1.83 6.28 2.67
CA TYR A 169 1.63 5.41 3.83
C TYR A 169 2.59 5.76 4.98
N GLN A 170 3.87 6.02 4.70
CA GLN A 170 4.85 6.41 5.71
C GLN A 170 4.51 7.73 6.39
N LEU A 171 4.00 8.72 5.66
CA LEU A 171 3.53 9.98 6.22
C LEU A 171 2.33 9.80 7.16
N ASN A 172 1.57 8.73 6.99
CA ASN A 172 0.47 8.32 7.87
C ASN A 172 0.89 7.30 8.97
N GLY A 173 2.18 6.94 9.03
CA GLY A 173 2.75 6.07 10.06
C GLY A 173 2.79 4.58 9.75
N LEU A 174 2.57 4.20 8.49
CA LEU A 174 2.56 2.82 8.01
C LEU A 174 3.79 2.56 7.14
N ASN A 175 4.69 1.66 7.55
CA ASN A 175 5.94 1.39 6.85
C ASN A 175 5.73 0.41 5.66
N LEU A 176 5.26 0.93 4.54
CA LEU A 176 5.01 0.16 3.33
C LEU A 176 6.33 -0.12 2.57
N PRO A 177 6.53 -1.32 2.00
CA PRO A 177 7.73 -1.65 1.21
C PRO A 177 7.91 -0.76 -0.02
N ARG A 178 9.18 -0.58 -0.46
CA ARG A 178 9.54 0.31 -1.57
C ARG A 178 8.93 -0.08 -2.93
N ASN A 179 8.78 -1.36 -3.24
CA ASN A 179 8.33 -1.77 -4.57
C ASN A 179 6.96 -2.45 -4.58
N SER A 180 6.22 -2.28 -5.69
CA SER A 180 4.84 -2.75 -5.86
C SER A 180 4.65 -4.24 -5.61
N ARG A 181 5.59 -5.11 -6.03
CA ARG A 181 5.49 -6.56 -5.79
C ARG A 181 5.55 -6.92 -4.31
N LYS A 182 6.46 -6.28 -3.55
CA LYS A 182 6.54 -6.48 -2.09
C LYS A 182 5.31 -5.90 -1.40
N GLN A 183 4.80 -4.75 -1.85
CA GLN A 183 3.54 -4.19 -1.36
C GLN A 183 2.41 -5.19 -1.57
N TYR A 184 2.23 -5.71 -2.78
CA TYR A 184 1.21 -6.72 -3.07
C TYR A 184 1.36 -7.97 -2.20
N ALA A 185 2.60 -8.39 -1.90
CA ALA A 185 2.88 -9.59 -1.12
C ALA A 185 2.51 -9.47 0.36
N VAL A 186 2.63 -8.28 0.98
CA VAL A 186 2.41 -8.09 2.43
C VAL A 186 1.00 -7.68 2.81
N GLY A 187 0.19 -7.13 1.89
CA GLY A 187 -1.19 -6.72 2.15
C GLY A 187 -2.18 -7.90 2.20
N ASN A 188 -3.31 -7.71 2.88
CA ASN A 188 -4.43 -8.65 2.88
C ASN A 188 -5.23 -8.50 1.58
N ALA A 189 -5.53 -9.62 0.91
CA ALA A 189 -6.33 -9.60 -0.32
C ALA A 189 -7.76 -9.18 0.00
N ILE A 190 -8.32 -8.32 -0.85
CA ILE A 190 -9.72 -7.90 -0.82
C ILE A 190 -10.30 -7.98 -2.23
N GLU A 191 -11.60 -8.21 -2.31
CA GLU A 191 -12.33 -8.24 -3.58
C GLU A 191 -12.55 -6.82 -4.11
N LYS A 192 -12.69 -6.70 -5.44
CA LYS A 192 -12.86 -5.38 -6.09
C LYS A 192 -14.10 -4.63 -5.61
N ASN A 193 -15.17 -5.34 -5.26
CA ASN A 193 -16.42 -4.77 -4.73
C ASN A 193 -16.36 -4.41 -3.25
N GLU A 194 -15.29 -4.76 -2.54
CA GLU A 194 -15.04 -4.44 -1.13
C GLU A 194 -14.03 -3.30 -0.96
N LEU A 195 -13.55 -2.71 -2.08
CA LEU A 195 -12.59 -1.61 -2.06
C LEU A 195 -13.09 -0.43 -1.23
N GLN A 196 -12.23 0.03 -0.34
CA GLN A 196 -12.44 1.23 0.46
C GLN A 196 -11.29 2.22 0.24
N LYS A 197 -11.55 3.50 0.49
CA LYS A 197 -10.55 4.56 0.40
C LYS A 197 -9.25 4.17 1.13
N GLY A 198 -8.11 4.47 0.55
CA GLY A 198 -6.81 4.11 1.10
C GLY A 198 -6.32 2.71 0.75
N ASP A 199 -7.16 1.80 0.23
CA ASP A 199 -6.69 0.49 -0.23
C ASP A 199 -5.81 0.64 -1.48
N LEU A 200 -4.91 -0.33 -1.70
CA LEU A 200 -4.06 -0.33 -2.89
C LEU A 200 -4.64 -1.24 -3.98
N VAL A 201 -4.64 -0.72 -5.21
CA VAL A 201 -5.02 -1.45 -6.42
C VAL A 201 -3.78 -1.72 -7.27
N PHE A 202 -3.67 -2.95 -7.78
CA PHE A 202 -2.48 -3.43 -8.46
C PHE A 202 -2.77 -3.88 -9.88
N PHE A 203 -1.80 -3.63 -10.76
CA PHE A 203 -1.92 -3.92 -12.19
C PHE A 203 -0.65 -4.61 -12.69
N ALA A 204 -0.79 -5.36 -13.78
CA ALA A 204 0.29 -6.01 -14.51
C ALA A 204 0.28 -5.59 -15.98
N ASP A 205 1.44 -5.56 -16.61
CA ASP A 205 1.53 -5.33 -18.05
C ASP A 205 0.91 -6.49 -18.84
N ARG A 206 0.44 -6.21 -20.05
CA ARG A 206 -0.17 -7.22 -20.94
C ARG A 206 0.75 -8.42 -21.13
N GLY A 207 0.20 -9.62 -20.93
CA GLY A 207 0.95 -10.87 -21.07
C GLY A 207 1.87 -11.21 -19.91
N ASN A 208 1.93 -10.37 -18.88
CA ASN A 208 2.70 -10.61 -17.66
C ASN A 208 1.74 -10.77 -16.47
N HIS A 209 1.93 -11.81 -15.65
CA HIS A 209 1.15 -12.05 -14.45
C HIS A 209 1.77 -11.40 -13.19
N HIS A 210 2.88 -10.67 -13.36
CA HIS A 210 3.59 -10.05 -12.26
C HIS A 210 3.18 -8.58 -12.10
N VAL A 211 2.88 -8.19 -10.85
CA VAL A 211 2.58 -6.80 -10.51
C VAL A 211 3.71 -5.89 -10.98
N SER A 212 3.37 -4.91 -11.80
CA SER A 212 4.27 -3.87 -12.31
C SER A 212 3.83 -2.46 -11.92
N HIS A 213 2.57 -2.27 -11.51
CA HIS A 213 2.02 -0.97 -11.20
C HIS A 213 1.09 -1.01 -9.98
N VAL A 214 0.93 0.13 -9.29
CA VAL A 214 0.10 0.28 -8.09
C VAL A 214 -0.46 1.70 -8.00
N GLY A 215 -1.66 1.81 -7.40
CA GLY A 215 -2.29 3.09 -7.06
C GLY A 215 -3.08 2.99 -5.75
N ILE A 216 -3.50 4.14 -5.23
CA ILE A 216 -4.29 4.29 -4.00
C ILE A 216 -5.74 4.52 -4.40
N TYR A 217 -6.64 3.65 -3.98
CA TYR A 217 -8.08 3.82 -4.21
C TYR A 217 -8.63 4.99 -3.40
N VAL A 218 -9.40 5.87 -4.06
CA VAL A 218 -9.90 7.11 -3.44
C VAL A 218 -11.44 7.19 -3.37
N GLY A 219 -12.13 6.08 -3.68
CA GLY A 219 -13.59 6.04 -3.78
C GLY A 219 -14.07 6.21 -5.22
N ASP A 220 -15.36 6.04 -5.45
CA ASP A 220 -16.05 6.30 -6.72
C ASP A 220 -15.39 5.64 -7.95
N ASN A 221 -14.87 4.43 -7.77
CA ASN A 221 -14.15 3.68 -8.81
C ASN A 221 -12.91 4.42 -9.36
N GLN A 222 -12.31 5.32 -8.54
CA GLN A 222 -11.14 6.12 -8.89
C GLN A 222 -9.94 5.75 -8.02
N PHE A 223 -8.74 5.99 -8.56
CA PHE A 223 -7.49 5.79 -7.82
C PHE A 223 -6.45 6.84 -8.24
N ILE A 224 -5.57 7.19 -7.29
CA ILE A 224 -4.42 8.06 -7.50
C ILE A 224 -3.18 7.20 -7.75
N HIS A 225 -2.41 7.53 -8.77
CA HIS A 225 -1.15 6.86 -9.08
C HIS A 225 -0.17 7.79 -9.80
N ALA A 226 1.13 7.48 -9.69
CA ALA A 226 2.15 8.11 -10.53
C ALA A 226 2.17 7.39 -11.88
N SER A 227 1.69 8.07 -12.93
CA SER A 227 1.51 7.52 -14.27
C SER A 227 2.73 7.78 -15.14
N SER A 228 3.41 6.72 -15.61
CA SER A 228 4.50 6.86 -16.59
C SER A 228 4.02 7.36 -17.96
N GLN A 229 2.75 7.08 -18.33
CA GLN A 229 2.15 7.55 -19.59
C GLN A 229 1.69 9.00 -19.52
N GLY A 230 1.21 9.45 -18.34
CA GLY A 230 0.81 10.83 -18.09
C GLY A 230 1.95 11.72 -17.62
N ASN A 231 3.10 11.13 -17.29
CA ASN A 231 4.27 11.79 -16.73
C ASN A 231 4.05 12.55 -15.41
N GLU A 232 2.94 12.26 -14.70
CA GLU A 232 2.59 12.91 -13.43
C GLU A 232 1.70 12.03 -12.55
N ILE A 233 1.53 12.45 -11.30
CA ILE A 233 0.55 11.88 -10.38
C ILE A 233 -0.84 12.41 -10.75
N ARG A 234 -1.77 11.50 -10.99
CA ARG A 234 -3.14 11.84 -11.40
C ARG A 234 -4.18 10.85 -10.89
N ILE A 235 -5.44 11.20 -11.10
CA ILE A 235 -6.59 10.32 -10.84
C ILE A 235 -7.01 9.66 -12.14
N ASP A 236 -7.18 8.33 -12.09
CA ASP A 236 -7.75 7.55 -13.19
C ASP A 236 -8.90 6.65 -12.69
N HIS A 237 -9.69 6.11 -13.61
CA HIS A 237 -10.83 5.23 -13.32
C HIS A 237 -10.47 3.76 -13.48
N LEU A 238 -10.83 2.92 -12.48
CA LEU A 238 -10.69 1.45 -12.53
C LEU A 238 -11.56 0.79 -13.60
N SER A 239 -12.59 1.48 -14.08
CA SER A 239 -13.50 1.02 -15.14
C SER A 239 -13.00 1.33 -16.54
N SER A 240 -11.91 2.11 -16.70
CA SER A 240 -11.35 2.31 -18.04
C SER A 240 -10.88 0.99 -18.64
N ASP A 241 -11.02 0.84 -19.95
CA ASP A 241 -10.64 -0.39 -20.65
C ASP A 241 -9.18 -0.80 -20.40
N TYR A 242 -8.30 0.18 -20.27
CA TYR A 242 -6.88 -0.04 -20.01
C TYR A 242 -6.68 -0.70 -18.65
N PHE A 243 -7.17 -0.11 -17.56
CA PHE A 243 -6.99 -0.61 -16.21
C PHE A 243 -7.81 -1.85 -15.89
N THR A 244 -9.00 -1.99 -16.49
CA THR A 244 -9.81 -3.21 -16.34
C THR A 244 -9.06 -4.44 -16.85
N ARG A 245 -8.37 -4.32 -18.01
CA ARG A 245 -7.60 -5.45 -18.58
C ARG A 245 -6.31 -5.78 -17.81
N GLN A 246 -5.76 -4.85 -17.08
CA GLN A 246 -4.49 -5.01 -16.36
C GLN A 246 -4.65 -5.26 -14.87
N TYR A 247 -5.87 -5.17 -14.35
CA TYR A 247 -6.13 -5.35 -12.92
C TYR A 247 -5.76 -6.75 -12.43
N VAL A 248 -4.91 -6.82 -11.41
CA VAL A 248 -4.43 -8.07 -10.78
C VAL A 248 -5.15 -8.35 -9.46
N GLY A 249 -5.53 -7.32 -8.75
CA GLY A 249 -6.18 -7.43 -7.45
C GLY A 249 -5.96 -6.22 -6.57
N ALA A 250 -6.50 -6.26 -5.36
CA ALA A 250 -6.35 -5.20 -4.38
C ALA A 250 -5.82 -5.73 -3.05
N ARG A 251 -5.29 -4.82 -2.23
CA ARG A 251 -4.79 -5.10 -0.88
C ARG A 251 -5.23 -4.03 0.09
N THR A 252 -5.68 -4.45 1.27
CA THR A 252 -5.82 -3.58 2.43
C THR A 252 -4.68 -3.81 3.43
N TYR A 253 -4.36 -2.78 4.21
CA TYR A 253 -3.34 -2.77 5.27
C TYR A 253 -3.89 -2.16 6.56
N LEU A 254 -5.21 -1.89 6.57
CA LEU A 254 -5.91 -1.16 7.62
C LEU A 254 -6.91 -2.05 8.34
#